data_f69c51e142451985756491dec4f72999
#
_entry.id   f69c51e142451985756491dec4f72999
#
_cell.length_a   1.000
_cell.length_b   1.000
_cell.length_c   1.000
_cell.angle_alpha   90.00
_cell.angle_beta   90.00
_cell.angle_gamma   90.00
#
_symmetry.space_group_name_H-M   'P 1'
#
loop_
_entity.id
_entity.type
_entity.pdbx_description
1 polymer ?
#
loop_
_entity_poly.entity_id
_entity_poly.type
_entity_poly.pdbx_seq_one_letter_code
_entity_poly.pdbx_strand_id
1 'polypeptide(L)'
;MAQIILISAMRCNFNKEIRMEKMNVKPATGKLGVLCVGLGAVTSTFMTGVLMARKGLAKPVGSMTQYDKMRVGRGENKKYLHYGEIVPLANLNDIVFGAWDVYPANAYESAVNAEVLKEKDINPVKDELEKIVPMKAAFDHNYASRLDGDNVKDCKNRWDMMEQLREDIRNFKVANNCDRIVVLWACLLYTSPSPTRPRLISY
;
A
#
# COMPACT_ATOMS: atom_id res chain seq x y z
N MET A 1 47.79 8.62 16.07
CA MET A 1 46.82 8.87 17.16
C MET A 1 45.79 9.97 16.84
N ALA A 2 46.05 10.91 15.96
CA ALA A 2 45.09 12.00 15.64
C ALA A 2 43.84 11.56 14.84
N GLN A 3 43.95 10.54 14.01
CA GLN A 3 42.85 10.07 13.15
C GLN A 3 41.72 9.35 13.91
N ILE A 4 42.02 8.68 15.00
CA ILE A 4 41.01 7.95 15.81
C ILE A 4 40.12 8.89 16.64
N ILE A 5 40.72 10.03 17.06
CA ILE A 5 39.98 11.05 17.81
C ILE A 5 38.97 11.80 16.93
N LEU A 6 39.29 12.04 15.65
CA LEU A 6 38.39 12.71 14.71
C LEU A 6 37.14 11.87 14.38
N ILE A 7 37.31 10.54 14.23
CA ILE A 7 36.18 9.61 13.95
C ILE A 7 35.24 9.52 15.19
N SER A 8 35.79 9.54 16.39
CA SER A 8 35.00 9.55 17.62
C SER A 8 34.20 10.83 17.81
N ALA A 9 34.80 11.99 17.48
CA ALA A 9 34.13 13.28 17.53
C ALA A 9 33.02 13.41 16.45
N MET A 10 33.24 12.91 15.25
CA MET A 10 32.22 12.86 14.20
C MET A 10 31.05 11.92 14.57
N ARG A 11 31.30 10.77 15.20
CA ARG A 11 30.21 9.90 15.70
C ARG A 11 29.39 10.54 16.80
N CYS A 12 30.02 11.34 17.67
CA CYS A 12 29.31 12.02 18.76
C CYS A 12 28.42 13.20 18.26
N ASN A 13 28.85 13.89 17.20
CA ASN A 13 28.06 14.97 16.60
C ASN A 13 26.91 14.43 15.73
N PHE A 14 27.13 13.31 15.00
CA PHE A 14 26.07 12.68 14.21
C PHE A 14 24.88 12.22 15.07
N ASN A 15 25.13 11.74 16.28
CA ASN A 15 24.07 11.37 17.23
C ASN A 15 23.38 12.57 17.92
N LYS A 16 23.93 13.77 17.80
CA LYS A 16 23.35 14.97 18.41
C LYS A 16 22.37 15.69 17.48
N GLU A 17 22.54 15.53 16.17
CA GLU A 17 21.68 16.17 15.15
C GLU A 17 20.43 15.35 14.80
N ILE A 18 20.39 14.04 15.12
CA ILE A 18 19.18 13.22 15.00
C ILE A 18 18.40 13.25 16.35
N ARG A 19 18.26 14.39 16.95
CA ARG A 19 17.13 14.65 17.83
C ARG A 19 15.96 14.98 16.93
N MET A 20 15.26 13.94 16.45
CA MET A 20 14.00 14.13 15.75
C MET A 20 13.14 15.06 16.60
N GLU A 21 12.91 16.27 16.12
CA GLU A 21 11.88 17.13 16.66
C GLU A 21 10.63 16.25 16.77
N LYS A 22 9.95 16.31 17.92
CA LYS A 22 8.70 15.57 18.08
C LYS A 22 7.77 16.03 16.96
N MET A 23 7.67 15.23 15.90
CA MET A 23 6.71 15.51 14.85
C MET A 23 5.33 15.50 15.49
N ASN A 24 4.69 16.65 15.52
CA ASN A 24 3.33 16.78 16.01
C ASN A 24 2.40 16.17 14.95
N VAL A 25 2.24 14.85 14.99
CA VAL A 25 1.38 14.13 14.06
C VAL A 25 -0.07 14.38 14.49
N LYS A 26 -0.79 15.12 13.66
CA LYS A 26 -2.21 15.36 13.88
C LYS A 26 -3.00 14.05 13.74
N PRO A 27 -4.07 13.87 14.53
CA PRO A 27 -4.97 12.72 14.36
C PRO A 27 -5.44 12.59 12.91
N ALA A 28 -5.53 11.35 12.45
CA ALA A 28 -6.11 11.05 11.16
C ALA A 28 -7.61 11.26 11.22
N THR A 29 -8.11 12.27 10.52
CA THR A 29 -9.55 12.54 10.38
C THR A 29 -9.98 12.18 8.97
N GLY A 30 -11.23 11.70 8.82
CA GLY A 30 -11.84 11.40 7.54
C GLY A 30 -11.28 10.16 6.83
N LYS A 31 -11.66 9.99 5.57
CA LYS A 31 -11.36 8.80 4.78
C LYS A 31 -9.95 8.82 4.23
N LEU A 32 -9.33 7.64 4.22
CA LEU A 32 -8.05 7.35 3.58
C LEU A 32 -8.29 6.62 2.26
N GLY A 33 -7.94 7.23 1.14
CA GLY A 33 -7.88 6.53 -0.13
C GLY A 33 -6.57 5.76 -0.26
N VAL A 34 -6.65 4.49 -0.61
CA VAL A 34 -5.50 3.63 -0.91
C VAL A 34 -5.58 3.25 -2.38
N LEU A 35 -4.68 3.80 -3.17
CA LEU A 35 -4.58 3.55 -4.60
C LEU A 35 -3.43 2.57 -4.85
N CYS A 36 -3.76 1.42 -5.41
CA CYS A 36 -2.78 0.38 -5.69
C CYS A 36 -2.35 0.41 -7.16
N VAL A 37 -1.05 0.38 -7.41
CA VAL A 37 -0.49 0.18 -8.74
C VAL A 37 -0.33 -1.31 -8.96
N GLY A 38 -1.18 -1.89 -9.82
CA GLY A 38 -1.36 -3.32 -10.04
C GLY A 38 -2.46 -3.92 -9.17
N LEU A 39 -3.43 -4.58 -9.81
CA LEU A 39 -4.56 -5.26 -9.17
C LEU A 39 -4.39 -6.79 -9.30
N GLY A 40 -3.18 -7.28 -9.01
CA GLY A 40 -2.86 -8.71 -9.02
C GLY A 40 -3.04 -9.38 -7.66
N ALA A 41 -2.37 -10.52 -7.47
CA ALA A 41 -2.45 -11.37 -6.29
C ALA A 41 -2.25 -10.64 -4.96
N VAL A 42 -1.22 -9.79 -4.87
CA VAL A 42 -0.89 -9.06 -3.64
C VAL A 42 -1.98 -8.06 -3.28
N THR A 43 -2.41 -7.25 -4.25
CA THR A 43 -3.42 -6.21 -4.04
C THR A 43 -4.78 -6.82 -3.72
N SER A 44 -5.23 -7.81 -4.47
CA SER A 44 -6.51 -8.48 -4.23
C SER A 44 -6.55 -9.18 -2.87
N THR A 45 -5.46 -9.85 -2.47
CA THR A 45 -5.33 -10.46 -1.14
C THR A 45 -5.38 -9.41 -0.03
N PHE A 46 -4.68 -8.28 -0.20
CA PHE A 46 -4.70 -7.18 0.76
C PHE A 46 -6.09 -6.58 0.92
N MET A 47 -6.76 -6.26 -0.19
CA MET A 47 -8.12 -5.70 -0.18
C MET A 47 -9.11 -6.66 0.48
N THR A 48 -9.09 -7.94 0.08
CA THR A 48 -9.92 -8.99 0.67
C THR A 48 -9.70 -9.10 2.17
N GLY A 49 -8.45 -9.11 2.64
CA GLY A 49 -8.10 -9.19 4.04
C GLY A 49 -8.65 -8.02 4.86
N VAL A 50 -8.58 -6.80 4.36
CA VAL A 50 -9.14 -5.62 5.02
C VAL A 50 -10.66 -5.67 5.05
N LEU A 51 -11.32 -6.06 3.97
CA LEU A 51 -12.78 -6.17 3.89
C LEU A 51 -13.31 -7.28 4.82
N MET A 52 -12.64 -8.42 4.88
CA MET A 52 -12.96 -9.50 5.83
C MET A 52 -12.79 -9.05 7.29
N ALA A 53 -11.73 -8.28 7.58
CA ALA A 53 -11.51 -7.73 8.91
C ALA A 53 -12.60 -6.74 9.32
N ARG A 54 -13.07 -5.88 8.39
CA ARG A 54 -14.20 -4.96 8.60
C ARG A 54 -15.48 -5.69 8.99
N LYS A 55 -15.75 -6.81 8.34
CA LYS A 55 -16.92 -7.66 8.63
C LYS A 55 -16.74 -8.52 9.89
N GLY A 56 -15.59 -8.48 10.53
CA GLY A 56 -15.28 -9.34 11.69
C GLY A 56 -15.12 -10.83 11.35
N LEU A 57 -15.00 -11.16 10.07
CA LEU A 57 -14.88 -12.53 9.56
C LEU A 57 -13.42 -13.04 9.63
N ALA A 58 -12.45 -12.13 9.66
CA ALA A 58 -11.05 -12.45 9.81
C ALA A 58 -10.36 -11.48 10.78
N LYS A 59 -9.32 -11.97 11.46
CA LYS A 59 -8.46 -11.14 12.30
C LYS A 59 -7.32 -10.60 11.44
N PRO A 60 -6.91 -9.32 11.59
CA PRO A 60 -5.83 -8.73 10.81
C PRO A 60 -4.44 -9.16 11.34
N VAL A 61 -4.19 -10.47 11.42
CA VAL A 61 -3.00 -11.08 12.03
C VAL A 61 -1.71 -10.65 11.33
N GLY A 62 -1.78 -10.39 10.01
CA GLY A 62 -0.64 -9.89 9.24
C GLY A 62 -0.30 -8.42 9.48
N SER A 63 -1.14 -7.69 10.21
CA SER A 63 -0.93 -6.26 10.50
C SER A 63 -0.56 -6.05 11.96
N MET A 64 0.73 -5.84 12.21
CA MET A 64 1.24 -5.53 13.55
C MET A 64 0.49 -4.34 14.18
N THR A 65 0.21 -3.31 13.43
CA THR A 65 -0.44 -2.09 13.92
C THR A 65 -1.92 -2.28 14.28
N GLN A 66 -2.58 -3.28 13.73
CA GLN A 66 -3.98 -3.57 13.97
C GLN A 66 -4.21 -4.69 14.98
N TYR A 67 -3.27 -5.63 15.09
CA TYR A 67 -3.43 -6.84 15.89
C TYR A 67 -2.62 -6.83 17.18
N ASP A 68 -1.37 -6.38 17.12
CA ASP A 68 -0.42 -6.46 18.23
C ASP A 68 -0.52 -5.29 19.20
N LYS A 69 0.11 -5.50 20.37
CA LYS A 69 0.26 -4.49 21.42
C LYS A 69 1.71 -4.14 21.60
N MET A 70 1.99 -2.87 21.75
CA MET A 70 3.31 -2.37 22.09
C MET A 70 3.47 -2.24 23.61
N ARG A 71 4.61 -2.70 24.12
CA ARG A 71 4.98 -2.47 25.50
C ARG A 71 5.46 -1.05 25.70
N VAL A 72 4.78 -0.29 26.56
CA VAL A 72 5.14 1.07 26.96
C VAL A 72 5.50 1.08 28.44
N GLY A 73 6.56 1.82 28.82
CA GLY A 73 7.03 1.93 30.20
C GLY A 73 8.06 0.87 30.62
N ARG A 74 8.57 1.00 31.84
CA ARG A 74 9.59 0.13 32.44
C ARG A 74 9.17 -0.28 33.86
N GLY A 75 9.73 -1.40 34.35
CA GLY A 75 9.45 -1.89 35.72
C GLY A 75 7.97 -2.15 35.95
N GLU A 76 7.44 -1.67 37.08
CA GLU A 76 6.05 -1.83 37.48
C GLU A 76 5.07 -1.00 36.62
N ASN A 77 5.57 0.03 35.94
CA ASN A 77 4.77 0.89 35.06
C ASN A 77 4.61 0.33 33.63
N LYS A 78 4.85 -0.96 33.42
CA LYS A 78 4.66 -1.60 32.12
C LYS A 78 3.19 -1.63 31.75
N LYS A 79 2.86 -1.13 30.56
CA LYS A 79 1.53 -1.25 29.94
C LYS A 79 1.66 -1.83 28.54
N TYR A 80 0.65 -2.56 28.10
CA TYR A 80 0.54 -3.06 26.75
C TYR A 80 -0.64 -2.38 26.07
N LEU A 81 -0.33 -1.46 25.14
CA LEU A 81 -1.30 -0.64 24.42
C LEU A 81 -1.33 -1.05 22.96
N HIS A 82 -2.49 -0.98 22.33
CA HIS A 82 -2.58 -1.12 20.88
C HIS A 82 -1.91 0.06 20.18
N TYR A 83 -1.35 -0.17 19.00
CA TYR A 83 -0.66 0.89 18.25
C TYR A 83 -1.55 2.10 17.98
N GLY A 84 -2.85 1.89 17.70
CA GLY A 84 -3.81 2.97 17.48
C GLY A 84 -4.06 3.87 18.70
N GLU A 85 -3.73 3.40 19.93
CA GLU A 85 -3.79 4.20 21.14
C GLU A 85 -2.58 5.12 21.31
N ILE A 86 -1.48 4.83 20.59
CA ILE A 86 -0.21 5.53 20.72
C ILE A 86 0.02 6.48 19.55
N VAL A 87 -0.33 6.03 18.34
CA VAL A 87 -0.18 6.78 17.09
C VAL A 87 -1.52 6.89 16.36
N PRO A 88 -1.80 8.05 15.73
CA PRO A 88 -3.06 8.26 15.02
C PRO A 88 -3.08 7.47 13.70
N LEU A 89 -3.55 6.23 13.76
CA LEU A 89 -3.75 5.37 12.59
C LEU A 89 -5.12 5.62 11.96
N ALA A 90 -5.22 5.38 10.65
CA ALA A 90 -6.51 5.35 9.98
C ALA A 90 -7.32 4.13 10.44
N ASN A 91 -8.62 4.30 10.67
CA ASN A 91 -9.51 3.19 10.94
C ASN A 91 -9.71 2.36 9.66
N LEU A 92 -9.76 1.04 9.81
CA LEU A 92 -9.98 0.16 8.65
C LEU A 92 -11.29 0.48 7.91
N ASN A 93 -12.33 0.92 8.61
CA ASN A 93 -13.61 1.29 8.01
C ASN A 93 -13.55 2.57 7.17
N ASP A 94 -12.55 3.42 7.39
CA ASP A 94 -12.39 4.69 6.70
C ASP A 94 -11.45 4.59 5.48
N ILE A 95 -10.99 3.38 5.14
CA ILE A 95 -10.15 3.15 3.96
C ILE A 95 -11.05 2.95 2.73
N VAL A 96 -10.75 3.62 1.64
CA VAL A 96 -11.38 3.42 0.32
C VAL A 96 -10.33 2.94 -0.65
N PHE A 97 -10.62 1.86 -1.37
CA PHE A 97 -9.70 1.25 -2.30
C PHE A 97 -9.94 1.70 -3.74
N GLY A 98 -8.85 1.86 -4.48
CA GLY A 98 -8.81 1.98 -5.92
C GLY A 98 -7.53 1.36 -6.45
N ALA A 99 -7.46 1.12 -7.74
CA ALA A 99 -6.27 0.56 -8.37
C ALA A 99 -6.11 1.06 -9.80
N TRP A 100 -4.92 0.95 -10.35
CA TRP A 100 -4.63 0.98 -11.78
C TRP A 100 -4.15 -0.39 -12.19
N ASP A 101 -4.68 -0.90 -13.29
CA ASP A 101 -4.19 -2.14 -13.89
C ASP A 101 -4.30 -2.10 -15.41
N VAL A 102 -3.43 -2.83 -16.09
CA VAL A 102 -3.46 -3.01 -17.55
C VAL A 102 -4.58 -3.94 -18.00
N TYR A 103 -5.14 -4.72 -17.06
CA TYR A 103 -6.28 -5.57 -17.30
C TYR A 103 -7.55 -4.93 -16.71
N PRO A 104 -8.70 -5.03 -17.40
CA PRO A 104 -9.95 -4.42 -16.95
C PRO A 104 -10.68 -5.19 -15.85
N ALA A 105 -10.16 -6.36 -15.43
CA ALA A 105 -10.78 -7.21 -14.42
C ALA A 105 -10.93 -6.48 -13.08
N ASN A 106 -12.12 -6.59 -12.45
CA ASN A 106 -12.37 -6.02 -11.14
C ASN A 106 -11.61 -6.78 -10.02
N ALA A 107 -11.65 -6.26 -8.79
CA ALA A 107 -10.88 -6.86 -7.70
C ALA A 107 -11.36 -8.28 -7.32
N TYR A 108 -12.62 -8.62 -7.54
CA TYR A 108 -13.12 -9.97 -7.32
C TYR A 108 -12.56 -10.93 -8.37
N GLU A 109 -12.69 -10.61 -9.64
CA GLU A 109 -12.15 -11.40 -10.74
C GLU A 109 -10.62 -11.57 -10.62
N SER A 110 -9.93 -10.51 -10.26
CA SER A 110 -8.49 -10.54 -10.02
C SER A 110 -8.11 -11.44 -8.83
N ALA A 111 -8.91 -11.47 -7.76
CA ALA A 111 -8.69 -12.35 -6.62
C ALA A 111 -8.91 -13.83 -6.99
N VAL A 112 -9.93 -14.12 -7.80
CA VAL A 112 -10.20 -15.48 -8.31
C VAL A 112 -9.09 -15.94 -9.25
N ASN A 113 -8.72 -15.10 -10.22
CA ASN A 113 -7.68 -15.42 -11.20
C ASN A 113 -6.28 -15.59 -10.59
N ALA A 114 -6.02 -14.92 -9.47
CA ALA A 114 -4.76 -15.04 -8.76
C ALA A 114 -4.56 -16.38 -8.04
N GLU A 115 -5.63 -17.13 -7.78
CA GLU A 115 -5.64 -18.46 -7.14
C GLU A 115 -4.90 -18.52 -5.77
N VAL A 116 -4.69 -17.38 -5.12
CA VAL A 116 -4.03 -17.28 -3.80
C VAL A 116 -5.02 -17.52 -2.68
N LEU A 117 -6.21 -16.95 -2.80
CA LEU A 117 -7.29 -17.08 -1.82
C LEU A 117 -8.29 -18.16 -2.25
N LYS A 118 -8.87 -18.82 -1.26
CA LYS A 118 -9.94 -19.78 -1.51
C LYS A 118 -11.27 -19.05 -1.69
N GLU A 119 -12.19 -19.63 -2.44
CA GLU A 119 -13.52 -19.05 -2.64
C GLU A 119 -14.24 -18.70 -1.34
N LYS A 120 -14.11 -19.52 -0.30
CA LYS A 120 -14.68 -19.24 1.02
C LYS A 120 -14.18 -17.93 1.66
N ASP A 121 -13.00 -17.47 1.28
CA ASP A 121 -12.37 -16.26 1.80
C ASP A 121 -12.73 -15.02 0.94
N ILE A 122 -13.07 -15.23 -0.33
CA ILE A 122 -13.41 -14.16 -1.28
C ILE A 122 -14.92 -13.89 -1.29
N ASN A 123 -15.74 -14.95 -1.34
CA ASN A 123 -17.19 -14.85 -1.49
C ASN A 123 -17.90 -13.97 -0.43
N PRO A 124 -17.49 -13.95 0.85
CA PRO A 124 -18.13 -13.08 1.85
C PRO A 124 -18.00 -11.58 1.60
N VAL A 125 -17.04 -11.18 0.76
CA VAL A 125 -16.74 -9.78 0.42
C VAL A 125 -16.84 -9.51 -1.08
N LYS A 126 -17.51 -10.39 -1.82
CA LYS A 126 -17.66 -10.32 -3.27
C LYS A 126 -18.23 -8.98 -3.71
N ASP A 127 -19.36 -8.57 -3.14
CA ASP A 127 -20.08 -7.35 -3.54
C ASP A 127 -19.24 -6.08 -3.39
N GLU A 128 -18.33 -6.05 -2.41
CA GLU A 128 -17.41 -4.94 -2.20
C GLU A 128 -16.22 -5.00 -3.19
N LEU A 129 -15.72 -6.20 -3.47
CA LEU A 129 -14.61 -6.38 -4.40
C LEU A 129 -15.05 -6.08 -5.84
N GLU A 130 -16.24 -6.48 -6.26
CA GLU A 130 -16.77 -6.20 -7.60
C GLU A 130 -16.91 -4.69 -7.89
N LYS A 131 -17.12 -3.88 -6.85
CA LYS A 131 -17.19 -2.41 -6.99
C LYS A 131 -15.83 -1.77 -7.24
N ILE A 132 -14.73 -2.46 -6.98
CA ILE A 132 -13.38 -1.96 -7.18
C ILE A 132 -12.94 -2.32 -8.60
N VAL A 133 -13.20 -1.41 -9.52
CA VAL A 133 -12.80 -1.54 -10.93
C VAL A 133 -11.51 -0.74 -11.14
N PRO A 134 -10.50 -1.31 -11.80
CA PRO A 134 -9.23 -0.61 -12.01
C PRO A 134 -9.38 0.54 -13.01
N MET A 135 -8.73 1.64 -12.71
CA MET A 135 -8.49 2.73 -13.64
C MET A 135 -7.47 2.30 -14.70
N LYS A 136 -7.48 2.95 -15.85
CA LYS A 136 -6.51 2.71 -16.91
C LYS A 136 -5.08 2.94 -16.42
N ALA A 137 -4.22 1.95 -16.62
CA ALA A 137 -2.81 2.03 -16.23
C ALA A 137 -2.04 3.00 -17.13
N ALA A 138 -1.09 3.70 -16.54
CA ALA A 138 -0.07 4.42 -17.29
C ALA A 138 1.13 3.51 -17.50
N PHE A 139 1.46 3.22 -18.75
CA PHE A 139 2.38 2.17 -19.08
C PHE A 139 3.20 2.53 -20.32
N ASP A 140 4.51 2.33 -20.27
CA ASP A 140 5.41 2.51 -21.41
C ASP A 140 5.85 1.13 -21.92
N HIS A 141 5.33 0.73 -23.06
CA HIS A 141 5.60 -0.58 -23.69
C HIS A 141 7.09 -0.78 -24.02
N ASN A 142 7.83 0.31 -24.28
CA ASN A 142 9.28 0.22 -24.50
C ASN A 142 10.05 -0.17 -23.25
N TYR A 143 9.52 0.15 -22.07
CA TYR A 143 10.12 -0.17 -20.78
C TYR A 143 9.71 -1.57 -20.28
N ALA A 144 8.48 -1.96 -20.50
CA ALA A 144 7.93 -3.22 -20.03
C ALA A 144 7.30 -4.02 -21.19
N SER A 145 8.11 -4.37 -22.17
CA SER A 145 7.71 -5.00 -23.43
C SER A 145 7.02 -6.37 -23.31
N ARG A 146 7.08 -7.00 -22.13
CA ARG A 146 6.43 -8.30 -21.85
C ARG A 146 5.03 -8.17 -21.24
N LEU A 147 4.65 -6.96 -20.87
CA LEU A 147 3.34 -6.70 -20.31
C LEU A 147 2.46 -6.15 -21.43
N ASP A 148 1.33 -6.77 -21.63
CA ASP A 148 0.32 -6.34 -22.59
C ASP A 148 -1.06 -6.35 -21.93
N GLY A 149 -1.91 -5.40 -22.31
CA GLY A 149 -3.26 -5.29 -21.77
C GLY A 149 -4.02 -4.12 -22.38
N ASP A 150 -5.33 -4.26 -22.44
CA ASP A 150 -6.22 -3.33 -23.15
C ASP A 150 -6.59 -2.08 -22.30
N ASN A 151 -6.37 -2.15 -20.99
CA ASN A 151 -6.77 -1.08 -20.06
C ASN A 151 -5.62 -0.09 -19.82
N VAL A 152 -5.12 0.52 -20.88
CA VAL A 152 -3.98 1.45 -20.86
C VAL A 152 -4.42 2.84 -21.27
N LYS A 153 -3.80 3.86 -20.66
CA LYS A 153 -3.99 5.26 -21.03
C LYS A 153 -3.31 5.56 -22.36
N ASP A 154 -4.00 6.32 -23.19
CA ASP A 154 -3.38 6.92 -24.37
C ASP A 154 -2.66 8.21 -23.94
N CYS A 155 -1.32 8.18 -24.00
CA CYS A 155 -0.46 9.26 -23.55
C CYS A 155 0.49 9.68 -24.67
N LYS A 156 0.54 10.97 -24.96
CA LYS A 156 1.41 11.54 -26.00
C LYS A 156 2.89 11.46 -25.64
N ASN A 157 3.20 11.57 -24.36
CA ASN A 157 4.55 11.52 -23.81
C ASN A 157 4.51 11.24 -22.31
N ARG A 158 5.68 11.08 -21.67
CA ARG A 158 5.80 10.78 -20.23
C ARG A 158 5.25 11.89 -19.34
N TRP A 159 5.30 13.14 -19.77
CA TRP A 159 4.74 14.25 -19.02
C TRP A 159 3.21 14.18 -18.98
N ASP A 160 2.60 13.95 -20.13
CA ASP A 160 1.15 13.74 -20.25
C ASP A 160 0.69 12.53 -19.41
N MET A 161 1.44 11.43 -19.46
CA MET A 161 1.21 10.25 -18.61
C MET A 161 1.19 10.61 -17.11
N MET A 162 2.16 11.39 -16.66
CA MET A 162 2.24 11.84 -15.27
C MET A 162 1.05 12.73 -14.88
N GLU A 163 0.66 13.66 -15.75
CA GLU A 163 -0.47 14.55 -15.46
C GLU A 163 -1.79 13.79 -15.43
N GLN A 164 -2.00 12.82 -16.33
CA GLN A 164 -3.19 11.96 -16.29
C GLN A 164 -3.28 11.12 -15.01
N LEU A 165 -2.15 10.62 -14.49
CA LEU A 165 -2.12 9.92 -13.19
C LEU A 165 -2.43 10.86 -12.03
N ARG A 166 -1.89 12.08 -12.06
CA ARG A 166 -2.19 13.08 -11.03
C ARG A 166 -3.67 13.48 -11.04
N GLU A 167 -4.28 13.55 -12.21
CA GLU A 167 -5.70 13.81 -12.35
C GLU A 167 -6.54 12.66 -11.80
N ASP A 168 -6.19 11.41 -12.09
CA ASP A 168 -6.86 10.24 -11.49
C ASP A 168 -6.86 10.30 -9.97
N ILE A 169 -5.70 10.63 -9.36
CA ILE A 169 -5.58 10.75 -7.90
C ILE A 169 -6.50 11.84 -7.37
N ARG A 170 -6.56 13.01 -8.03
CA ARG A 170 -7.44 14.11 -7.63
C ARG A 170 -8.91 13.72 -7.76
N ASN A 171 -9.28 13.13 -8.89
CA ASN A 171 -10.64 12.69 -9.16
C ASN A 171 -11.08 11.61 -8.19
N PHE A 172 -10.23 10.63 -7.91
CA PHE A 172 -10.51 9.60 -6.91
C PHE A 172 -10.72 10.21 -5.52
N LYS A 173 -9.86 11.15 -5.13
CA LYS A 173 -9.95 11.85 -3.85
C LYS A 173 -11.30 12.55 -3.68
N VAL A 174 -11.72 13.31 -4.70
CA VAL A 174 -12.99 14.07 -4.69
C VAL A 174 -14.18 13.13 -4.73
N ALA A 175 -14.21 12.17 -5.65
CA ALA A 175 -15.32 11.26 -5.85
C ALA A 175 -15.64 10.42 -4.60
N ASN A 176 -14.61 10.06 -3.83
CA ASN A 176 -14.76 9.25 -2.63
C ASN A 176 -14.75 10.05 -1.32
N ASN A 177 -14.65 11.37 -1.41
CA ASN A 177 -14.55 12.28 -0.26
C ASN A 177 -13.41 11.85 0.70
N CYS A 178 -12.20 11.63 0.13
CA CYS A 178 -11.02 11.24 0.90
C CYS A 178 -10.25 12.49 1.34
N ASP A 179 -9.81 12.51 2.61
CA ASP A 179 -8.93 13.59 3.11
C ASP A 179 -7.49 13.37 2.69
N ARG A 180 -7.10 12.12 2.57
CA ARG A 180 -5.73 11.70 2.25
C ARG A 180 -5.73 10.57 1.24
N ILE A 181 -4.67 10.53 0.43
CA ILE A 181 -4.40 9.43 -0.50
C ILE A 181 -3.01 8.86 -0.21
N VAL A 182 -2.93 7.55 -0.21
CA VAL A 182 -1.67 6.79 -0.24
C VAL A 182 -1.64 5.98 -1.52
N VAL A 183 -0.55 6.06 -2.24
CA VAL A 183 -0.31 5.22 -3.42
C VAL A 183 0.60 4.07 -3.01
N LEU A 184 0.12 2.85 -3.21
CA LEU A 184 0.84 1.62 -2.91
C LEU A 184 1.30 0.97 -4.21
N TRP A 185 2.61 0.80 -4.36
CA TRP A 185 3.16 0.06 -5.48
C TRP A 185 3.16 -1.44 -5.17
N ALA A 186 2.32 -2.21 -5.86
CA ALA A 186 2.18 -3.64 -5.67
C ALA A 186 2.45 -4.45 -6.96
N CYS A 187 3.00 -3.80 -7.98
CA CYS A 187 3.36 -4.45 -9.24
C CYS A 187 4.78 -5.02 -9.16
N LEU A 188 4.90 -6.32 -8.98
CA LEU A 188 6.18 -7.02 -8.86
C LEU A 188 6.96 -7.12 -10.19
N LEU A 189 6.30 -7.02 -11.33
CA LEU A 189 6.93 -7.11 -12.66
C LEU A 189 7.93 -5.98 -12.92
N TYR A 190 7.80 -4.85 -12.22
CA TYR A 190 8.65 -3.67 -12.42
C TYR A 190 9.73 -3.48 -11.37
N THR A 191 9.69 -4.21 -10.26
CA THR A 191 10.58 -3.96 -9.12
C THR A 191 11.85 -4.78 -9.13
N SER A 192 12.02 -5.70 -10.07
CA SER A 192 13.23 -6.51 -10.14
C SER A 192 13.85 -6.55 -11.54
N PRO A 193 14.65 -5.57 -11.89
CA PRO A 193 15.73 -5.80 -12.83
C PRO A 193 16.88 -6.50 -12.11
N SER A 194 16.60 -7.56 -11.32
CA SER A 194 17.68 -8.43 -10.87
C SER A 194 18.05 -9.33 -12.04
N PRO A 195 19.20 -9.11 -12.71
CA PRO A 195 19.65 -9.98 -13.79
C PRO A 195 19.95 -11.40 -13.31
N THR A 196 19.90 -11.64 -12.00
CA THR A 196 20.29 -12.92 -11.38
C THR A 196 19.16 -13.90 -11.10
N ARG A 197 17.87 -13.53 -11.29
CA ARG A 197 16.73 -14.45 -11.11
C ARG A 197 15.62 -14.31 -12.14
N PRO A 198 15.85 -14.63 -13.42
CA PRO A 198 14.77 -14.63 -14.41
C PRO A 198 13.86 -15.87 -14.35
N ARG A 199 14.05 -16.79 -13.39
CA ARG A 199 13.40 -18.12 -13.43
C ARG A 199 12.49 -18.44 -12.24
N LEU A 200 12.21 -17.53 -11.33
CA LEU A 200 11.40 -17.83 -10.15
C LEU A 200 10.07 -17.06 -10.12
N ILE A 201 9.59 -16.61 -11.25
CA ILE A 201 8.20 -16.20 -11.41
C ILE A 201 7.59 -17.13 -12.44
N SER A 202 7.39 -18.36 -12.05
CA SER A 202 6.40 -19.25 -12.65
C SER A 202 5.23 -19.32 -11.70
N TYR A 203 4.11 -18.83 -12.15
CA TYR A 203 2.81 -19.01 -11.53
C TYR A 203 2.31 -20.40 -11.84
#